data_e0ae95ab4cbf5d16ccd928c4573af369
#
_entry.id   e0ae95ab4cbf5d16ccd928c4573af369
#
_cell.length_a   1.000
_cell.length_b   1.000
_cell.length_c   1.000
_cell.angle_alpha   90.00
_cell.angle_beta   90.00
_cell.angle_gamma   90.00
#
_symmetry.space_group_name_H-M   'P 1'
#
loop_
_entity.id
_entity.type
_entity.pdbx_description
1 polymer ?
#
loop_
_entity_poly.entity_id
_entity_poly.type
_entity_poly.pdbx_seq_one_letter_code
_entity_poly.pdbx_strand_id
1 'polypeptide(L)'
;MKTVIFAATAAAVLSLSAPALAQDYAPFTGLRAEAIVGYDKLDTNDGVIGNPDGLLYGAALGYDIQAGNVVLGIEGEITDSTGKADFGAFDVDVARDLYIGGRVGIAVAPQSLLYAKAGYTNARISTDGAGGDNGDGVRVGAGIEHKLGGQLFIKGEYRYSNYEAGVERHQIVGGLGIRF
;
A
#
# COMPACT_ATOMS: atom_id res chain seq x y z
N MET A 1 33.38 0.11 5.02
CA MET A 1 32.89 1.32 5.72
C MET A 1 32.00 2.13 4.78
N LYS A 2 30.73 1.73 4.62
CA LYS A 2 29.69 2.51 3.87
C LYS A 2 28.32 2.17 4.46
N THR A 3 28.11 2.50 5.71
CA THR A 3 26.78 2.38 6.35
C THR A 3 26.66 3.60 7.26
N VAL A 4 25.66 4.41 7.03
CA VAL A 4 25.15 5.55 7.80
C VAL A 4 25.00 6.79 6.91
N ILE A 5 23.93 6.86 6.10
CA ILE A 5 23.36 8.14 5.61
C ILE A 5 21.85 7.94 5.19
N PHE A 6 21.08 7.09 5.81
CA PHE A 6 19.64 6.97 5.48
C PHE A 6 18.67 7.25 6.64
N ALA A 7 19.15 7.74 7.77
CA ALA A 7 18.31 7.97 8.94
C ALA A 7 17.89 9.43 9.18
N ALA A 8 18.34 10.38 8.36
CA ALA A 8 18.17 11.82 8.66
C ALA A 8 17.08 12.54 7.83
N THR A 9 16.46 11.89 6.86
CA THR A 9 15.52 12.58 5.95
C THR A 9 14.04 12.38 6.29
N ALA A 10 13.71 11.54 7.25
CA ALA A 10 12.32 11.28 7.65
C ALA A 10 11.72 12.30 8.64
N ALA A 11 12.52 13.18 9.22
CA ALA A 11 12.07 14.10 10.28
C ALA A 11 11.62 15.48 9.78
N ALA A 12 11.78 15.82 8.50
CA ALA A 12 11.53 17.16 7.99
C ALA A 12 10.12 17.41 7.41
N VAL A 13 9.23 16.40 7.37
CA VAL A 13 7.89 16.54 6.76
C VAL A 13 6.79 16.87 7.79
N LEU A 14 7.11 16.95 9.07
CA LEU A 14 6.11 17.14 10.15
C LEU A 14 5.71 18.61 10.44
N SER A 15 6.20 19.59 9.67
CA SER A 15 5.89 21.00 9.91
C SER A 15 5.07 21.70 8.81
N LEU A 16 4.31 20.99 8.00
CA LEU A 16 3.27 21.57 7.18
C LEU A 16 2.04 21.85 8.06
N SER A 17 2.06 22.97 8.81
CA SER A 17 0.88 23.55 9.39
C SER A 17 -0.09 23.88 8.25
N ALA A 18 -1.14 23.08 8.10
CA ALA A 18 -2.22 23.38 7.17
C ALA A 18 -2.81 24.75 7.54
N PRO A 19 -3.00 25.68 6.58
CA PRO A 19 -3.74 26.88 6.84
C PRO A 19 -5.16 26.49 7.25
N ALA A 20 -5.65 27.06 8.36
CA ALA A 20 -7.04 26.95 8.79
C ALA A 20 -7.92 27.73 7.78
N LEU A 21 -8.24 27.11 6.66
CA LEU A 21 -9.27 27.57 5.76
C LEU A 21 -10.62 27.15 6.34
N ALA A 22 -11.58 28.04 6.28
CA ALA A 22 -12.94 27.89 6.79
C ALA A 22 -13.49 26.48 6.50
N GLN A 23 -13.86 25.77 7.57
CA GLN A 23 -14.21 24.36 7.57
C GLN A 23 -15.55 24.12 6.87
N ASP A 24 -15.54 23.97 5.56
CA ASP A 24 -16.42 23.00 4.96
C ASP A 24 -16.06 21.64 5.55
N TYR A 25 -17.07 20.90 6.03
CA TYR A 25 -16.88 19.59 6.66
C TYR A 25 -16.18 18.64 5.68
N ALA A 26 -14.87 18.56 5.75
CA ALA A 26 -14.00 17.76 4.87
C ALA A 26 -13.22 16.70 5.68
N PRO A 27 -13.94 15.70 6.24
CA PRO A 27 -13.40 14.75 7.20
C PRO A 27 -12.30 13.85 6.64
N PHE A 28 -12.14 13.81 5.32
CA PHE A 28 -11.12 12.99 4.64
C PHE A 28 -9.94 13.81 4.12
N THR A 29 -9.85 15.11 4.42
CA THR A 29 -8.67 15.92 4.10
C THR A 29 -7.57 15.70 5.13
N GLY A 30 -6.32 15.63 4.68
CA GLY A 30 -5.14 15.68 5.54
C GLY A 30 -4.14 14.55 5.31
N LEU A 31 -3.06 14.60 6.08
CA LEU A 31 -2.04 13.56 6.11
C LEU A 31 -2.61 12.31 6.80
N ARG A 32 -2.35 11.15 6.25
CA ARG A 32 -2.70 9.87 6.87
C ARG A 32 -1.49 8.96 6.97
N ALA A 33 -1.44 8.21 8.07
CA ALA A 33 -0.48 7.15 8.29
C ALA A 33 -1.24 5.90 8.73
N GLU A 34 -0.86 4.74 8.20
CA GLU A 34 -1.58 3.49 8.47
C GLU A 34 -0.64 2.29 8.55
N ALA A 35 -1.01 1.35 9.40
CA ALA A 35 -0.49 0.00 9.41
C ALA A 35 -1.41 -0.90 8.59
N ILE A 36 -0.81 -1.83 7.85
CA ILE A 36 -1.49 -2.69 6.89
C ILE A 36 -1.20 -4.14 7.22
N VAL A 37 -2.25 -4.98 7.17
CA VAL A 37 -2.13 -6.44 7.20
C VAL A 37 -3.05 -7.03 6.13
N GLY A 38 -2.67 -8.16 5.54
CA GLY A 38 -3.47 -8.74 4.48
C GLY A 38 -3.09 -10.17 4.14
N TYR A 39 -3.85 -10.72 3.23
CA TYR A 39 -3.60 -12.01 2.62
C TYR A 39 -3.21 -11.80 1.15
N ASP A 40 -2.18 -12.49 0.75
CA ASP A 40 -1.52 -12.37 -0.54
C ASP A 40 -1.60 -13.70 -1.29
N LYS A 41 -2.02 -13.66 -2.55
CA LYS A 41 -2.09 -14.80 -3.44
C LYS A 41 -1.42 -14.45 -4.77
N LEU A 42 -0.39 -15.21 -5.14
CA LEU A 42 0.22 -15.13 -6.46
C LEU A 42 -0.42 -16.16 -7.39
N ASP A 43 -0.82 -15.72 -8.57
CA ASP A 43 -1.22 -16.60 -9.65
C ASP A 43 -0.12 -16.53 -10.74
N THR A 44 0.55 -17.68 -10.96
CA THR A 44 1.54 -17.86 -12.02
C THR A 44 0.93 -18.69 -13.14
N ASN A 45 0.97 -18.19 -14.37
CA ASN A 45 0.35 -18.84 -15.54
C ASN A 45 0.98 -20.17 -15.94
N ASP A 46 2.08 -20.60 -15.34
CA ASP A 46 2.86 -21.75 -15.80
C ASP A 46 2.53 -23.08 -15.11
N GLY A 47 1.48 -23.18 -14.30
CA GLY A 47 0.96 -24.48 -13.76
C GLY A 47 1.96 -25.42 -13.06
N VAL A 48 3.25 -25.08 -13.05
CA VAL A 48 4.36 -25.87 -12.50
C VAL A 48 4.78 -25.37 -11.12
N ILE A 49 4.47 -24.11 -10.84
CA ILE A 49 4.80 -23.45 -9.57
C ILE A 49 3.51 -23.37 -8.77
N GLY A 50 3.43 -24.06 -7.63
CA GLY A 50 2.29 -23.93 -6.73
C GLY A 50 2.04 -22.46 -6.41
N ASN A 51 0.77 -22.05 -6.31
CA ASN A 51 0.38 -20.69 -5.98
C ASN A 51 0.78 -20.39 -4.52
N PRO A 52 1.91 -19.69 -4.26
CA PRO A 52 2.28 -19.36 -2.89
C PRO A 52 1.33 -18.29 -2.35
N ASP A 53 0.80 -18.56 -1.19
CA ASP A 53 -0.01 -17.66 -0.42
C ASP A 53 0.72 -17.26 0.87
N GLY A 54 0.47 -16.06 1.35
CA GLY A 54 1.18 -15.55 2.51
C GLY A 54 0.44 -14.43 3.24
N LEU A 55 0.91 -14.16 4.45
CA LEU A 55 0.49 -13.00 5.21
C LEU A 55 1.32 -11.79 4.74
N LEU A 56 0.62 -10.71 4.37
CA LEU A 56 1.21 -9.43 4.03
C LEU A 56 1.09 -8.48 5.23
N TYR A 57 2.13 -7.71 5.48
CA TYR A 57 2.13 -6.64 6.47
C TYR A 57 2.95 -5.45 5.99
N GLY A 58 2.64 -4.25 6.49
CA GLY A 58 3.35 -3.06 6.07
C GLY A 58 2.80 -1.77 6.64
N ALA A 59 3.22 -0.66 6.03
CA ALA A 59 2.80 0.68 6.38
C ALA A 59 2.60 1.54 5.14
N ALA A 60 1.70 2.53 5.23
CA ALA A 60 1.53 3.53 4.20
C ALA A 60 1.41 4.94 4.77
N LEU A 61 1.81 5.89 3.95
CA LEU A 61 1.64 7.32 4.16
C LEU A 61 0.92 7.90 2.95
N GLY A 62 -0.01 8.81 3.18
CA GLY A 62 -0.73 9.48 2.11
C GLY A 62 -1.21 10.87 2.52
N TYR A 63 -1.59 11.65 1.52
CA TYR A 63 -2.21 12.94 1.72
C TYR A 63 -3.44 13.06 0.81
N ASP A 64 -4.57 13.46 1.39
CA ASP A 64 -5.83 13.58 0.70
C ASP A 64 -6.38 15.01 0.77
N ILE A 65 -7.10 15.37 -0.27
CA ILE A 65 -7.87 16.61 -0.36
C ILE A 65 -9.31 16.25 -0.69
N GLN A 66 -10.25 16.72 0.11
CA GLN A 66 -11.68 16.55 -0.15
C GLN A 66 -12.28 17.84 -0.70
N ALA A 67 -13.01 17.70 -1.80
CA ALA A 67 -13.80 18.77 -2.42
C ALA A 67 -15.25 18.30 -2.55
N GLY A 68 -16.13 18.79 -1.69
CA GLY A 68 -17.49 18.28 -1.57
C GLY A 68 -17.50 16.82 -1.11
N ASN A 69 -18.05 15.94 -1.92
CA ASN A 69 -18.04 14.48 -1.66
C ASN A 69 -16.90 13.72 -2.36
N VAL A 70 -16.10 14.39 -3.17
CA VAL A 70 -14.97 13.77 -3.88
C VAL A 70 -13.68 13.95 -3.08
N VAL A 71 -12.89 12.88 -2.98
CA VAL A 71 -11.58 12.86 -2.34
C VAL A 71 -10.54 12.49 -3.37
N LEU A 72 -9.47 13.26 -3.46
CA LEU A 72 -8.31 12.99 -4.28
C LEU A 72 -7.08 12.89 -3.37
N GLY A 73 -6.22 11.90 -3.60
CA GLY A 73 -5.05 11.72 -2.76
C GLY A 73 -3.89 11.07 -3.49
N ILE A 74 -2.74 11.17 -2.84
CA ILE A 74 -1.52 10.45 -3.20
C ILE A 74 -1.09 9.57 -2.02
N GLU A 75 -0.45 8.45 -2.32
CA GLU A 75 0.06 7.57 -1.27
C GLU A 75 1.34 6.85 -1.67
N GLY A 76 2.16 6.58 -0.67
CA GLY A 76 3.29 5.67 -0.74
C GLY A 76 3.13 4.56 0.27
N GLU A 77 3.55 3.36 -0.08
CA GLU A 77 3.38 2.17 0.74
C GLU A 77 4.63 1.31 0.70
N ILE A 78 4.96 0.70 1.83
CA ILE A 78 5.97 -0.34 1.96
C ILE A 78 5.33 -1.55 2.61
N THR A 79 5.37 -2.68 1.93
CA THR A 79 4.84 -3.96 2.43
C THR A 79 5.87 -5.05 2.28
N ASP A 80 5.74 -6.07 3.13
CA ASP A 80 6.50 -7.30 3.10
C ASP A 80 5.52 -8.48 3.19
N SER A 81 5.92 -9.65 2.69
CA SER A 81 5.09 -10.85 2.70
C SER A 81 5.86 -12.03 3.30
N THR A 82 5.18 -12.82 4.12
CA THR A 82 5.74 -14.05 4.69
C THR A 82 5.63 -15.24 3.74
N GLY A 83 5.11 -15.05 2.52
CA GLY A 83 4.96 -16.10 1.52
C GLY A 83 6.32 -16.67 1.13
N LYS A 84 6.54 -17.95 1.43
CA LYS A 84 7.70 -18.70 0.99
C LYS A 84 7.26 -19.69 -0.07
N ALA A 85 7.91 -19.66 -1.24
CA ALA A 85 7.80 -20.71 -2.22
C ALA A 85 8.95 -21.70 -2.00
N ASP A 86 8.64 -22.90 -1.49
CA ASP A 86 9.58 -23.99 -1.29
C ASP A 86 9.82 -24.71 -2.64
N PHE A 87 10.99 -24.51 -3.24
CA PHE A 87 11.42 -25.22 -4.47
C PHE A 87 12.39 -26.37 -4.19
N GLY A 88 12.35 -26.98 -3.01
CA GLY A 88 13.10 -28.19 -2.68
C GLY A 88 14.63 -28.07 -2.66
N ALA A 89 15.22 -27.06 -3.26
CA ALA A 89 16.66 -26.76 -3.27
C ALA A 89 16.97 -25.26 -3.22
N PHE A 90 15.97 -24.36 -3.34
CA PHE A 90 16.15 -22.91 -3.33
C PHE A 90 14.96 -22.27 -2.60
N ASP A 91 15.24 -21.47 -1.58
CA ASP A 91 14.24 -20.60 -0.92
C ASP A 91 14.10 -19.31 -1.72
N VAL A 92 12.90 -19.02 -2.21
CA VAL A 92 12.56 -17.74 -2.83
C VAL A 92 11.82 -16.91 -1.79
N ASP A 93 12.50 -15.94 -1.22
CA ASP A 93 11.90 -14.95 -0.34
C ASP A 93 11.29 -13.81 -1.17
N VAL A 94 9.97 -13.65 -1.10
CA VAL A 94 9.28 -12.47 -1.65
C VAL A 94 9.51 -11.32 -0.67
N ALA A 95 10.59 -10.58 -0.88
CA ALA A 95 10.98 -9.48 -0.02
C ALA A 95 10.45 -8.15 -0.59
N ARG A 96 9.97 -7.31 0.27
CA ARG A 96 9.66 -5.89 0.14
C ARG A 96 9.04 -5.43 -1.19
N ASP A 97 7.81 -4.96 -1.11
CA ASP A 97 7.08 -4.32 -2.21
C ASP A 97 6.90 -2.82 -1.88
N LEU A 98 7.31 -1.97 -2.80
CA LEU A 98 7.15 -0.52 -2.73
C LEU A 98 6.07 -0.10 -3.71
N TYR A 99 5.13 0.72 -3.25
CA TYR A 99 4.07 1.28 -4.09
C TYR A 99 4.04 2.80 -3.94
N ILE A 100 3.80 3.48 -5.06
CA ILE A 100 3.47 4.90 -5.11
C ILE A 100 2.32 5.10 -6.09
N GLY A 101 1.29 5.84 -5.70
CA GLY A 101 0.13 6.04 -6.56
C GLY A 101 -0.80 7.13 -6.10
N GLY A 102 -1.88 7.28 -6.89
CA GLY A 102 -2.98 8.15 -6.59
C GLY A 102 -4.23 7.38 -6.18
N ARG A 103 -5.12 8.04 -5.44
CA ARG A 103 -6.46 7.53 -5.16
C ARG A 103 -7.53 8.58 -5.43
N VAL A 104 -8.69 8.11 -5.86
CA VAL A 104 -9.90 8.89 -5.99
C VAL A 104 -11.01 8.19 -5.22
N GLY A 105 -11.78 8.95 -4.45
CA GLY A 105 -12.86 8.39 -3.63
C GLY A 105 -14.09 9.28 -3.60
N ILE A 106 -15.19 8.70 -3.13
CA ILE A 106 -16.44 9.36 -2.89
C ILE A 106 -16.84 9.12 -1.44
N ALA A 107 -17.08 10.21 -0.68
CA ALA A 107 -17.66 10.14 0.65
C ALA A 107 -19.12 9.70 0.53
N VAL A 108 -19.40 8.44 0.80
CA VAL A 108 -20.74 7.83 0.72
C VAL A 108 -21.54 8.04 2.00
N ALA A 109 -20.85 8.40 3.09
CA ALA A 109 -21.45 8.81 4.37
C ALA A 109 -20.46 9.75 5.09
N PRO A 110 -20.87 10.46 6.14
CA PRO A 110 -20.00 11.38 6.88
C PRO A 110 -18.70 10.78 7.40
N GLN A 111 -18.68 9.46 7.60
CA GLN A 111 -17.53 8.72 8.13
C GLN A 111 -17.03 7.64 7.18
N SER A 112 -17.63 7.47 5.99
CA SER A 112 -17.30 6.37 5.07
C SER A 112 -16.92 6.89 3.70
N LEU A 113 -15.77 6.45 3.21
CA LEU A 113 -15.20 6.76 1.91
C LEU A 113 -15.06 5.47 1.10
N LEU A 114 -15.69 5.42 -0.06
CA LEU A 114 -15.42 4.40 -1.07
C LEU A 114 -14.35 4.96 -2.03
N TYR A 115 -13.30 4.21 -2.34
CA TYR A 115 -12.22 4.70 -3.17
C TYR A 115 -11.68 3.65 -4.13
N ALA A 116 -11.08 4.13 -5.20
CA ALA A 116 -10.20 3.37 -6.09
C ALA A 116 -8.81 4.01 -6.08
N LYS A 117 -7.78 3.21 -6.32
CA LYS A 117 -6.40 3.67 -6.44
C LYS A 117 -5.71 3.02 -7.62
N ALA A 118 -4.70 3.71 -8.14
CA ALA A 118 -3.82 3.18 -9.17
C ALA A 118 -2.43 3.77 -9.00
N GLY A 119 -1.41 3.00 -9.33
CA GLY A 119 -0.03 3.45 -9.22
C GLY A 119 0.97 2.42 -9.67
N TYR A 120 2.22 2.79 -9.49
CA TYR A 120 3.39 1.98 -9.80
C TYR A 120 3.79 1.18 -8.56
N THR A 121 4.18 -0.07 -8.79
CA THR A 121 4.67 -0.97 -7.74
C THR A 121 5.99 -1.59 -8.18
N ASN A 122 6.92 -1.75 -7.24
CA ASN A 122 8.22 -2.38 -7.44
C ASN A 122 8.42 -3.44 -6.35
N ALA A 123 8.36 -4.70 -6.76
CA ALA A 123 8.61 -5.84 -5.90
C ALA A 123 10.05 -6.32 -6.08
N ARG A 124 10.75 -6.56 -4.99
CA ARG A 124 12.08 -7.17 -5.00
C ARG A 124 11.96 -8.65 -4.69
N ILE A 125 12.38 -9.48 -5.62
CA ILE A 125 12.48 -10.92 -5.46
C ILE A 125 13.95 -11.26 -5.19
N SER A 126 14.26 -11.80 -4.02
CA SER A 126 15.62 -12.26 -3.67
C SER A 126 15.67 -13.78 -3.82
N THR A 127 16.56 -14.26 -4.69
CA THR A 127 16.90 -15.68 -4.81
C THR A 127 18.26 -15.91 -4.18
N ASP A 128 18.36 -16.81 -3.21
CA ASP A 128 19.63 -17.17 -2.59
C ASP A 128 20.62 -17.67 -3.64
N GLY A 129 21.74 -16.92 -3.82
CA GLY A 129 22.86 -17.28 -4.68
C GLY A 129 22.88 -16.65 -6.08
N ALA A 130 21.83 -15.95 -6.52
CA ALA A 130 21.80 -15.30 -7.83
C ALA A 130 21.10 -13.92 -7.72
N GLY A 131 21.76 -12.91 -7.29
CA GLY A 131 21.31 -11.50 -7.24
C GLY A 131 19.80 -11.23 -7.36
N GLY A 132 19.24 -10.30 -6.56
CA GLY A 132 17.82 -9.99 -6.61
C GLY A 132 17.43 -9.24 -7.89
N ASP A 133 16.41 -9.69 -8.59
CA ASP A 133 15.76 -8.97 -9.68
C ASP A 133 14.60 -8.11 -9.13
N ASN A 134 14.44 -6.90 -9.69
CA ASN A 134 13.32 -6.02 -9.39
C ASN A 134 12.21 -6.25 -10.44
N GLY A 135 11.03 -6.63 -10.00
CA GLY A 135 9.85 -6.69 -10.85
C GLY A 135 9.09 -5.36 -10.77
N ASP A 136 9.01 -4.66 -11.88
CA ASP A 136 8.21 -3.46 -12.02
C ASP A 136 6.77 -3.81 -12.42
N GLY A 137 5.81 -3.05 -11.92
CA GLY A 137 4.41 -3.35 -12.21
C GLY A 137 3.46 -2.19 -11.98
N VAL A 138 2.23 -2.41 -12.39
CA VAL A 138 1.10 -1.52 -12.14
C VAL A 138 0.17 -2.19 -11.15
N ARG A 139 -0.23 -1.43 -10.11
CA ARG A 139 -1.22 -1.86 -9.13
C ARG A 139 -2.48 -1.01 -9.26
N VAL A 140 -3.62 -1.68 -9.26
CA VAL A 140 -4.93 -1.06 -9.07
C VAL A 140 -5.60 -1.65 -7.85
N GLY A 141 -6.44 -0.87 -7.19
CA GLY A 141 -7.16 -1.33 -6.00
C GLY A 141 -8.46 -0.57 -5.79
N ALA A 142 -9.32 -1.15 -5.01
CA ALA A 142 -10.55 -0.51 -4.54
C ALA A 142 -10.83 -0.91 -3.10
N GLY A 143 -11.38 0.03 -2.32
CA GLY A 143 -11.59 -0.21 -0.91
C GLY A 143 -12.61 0.74 -0.28
N ILE A 144 -12.89 0.45 0.97
CA ILE A 144 -13.71 1.30 1.85
C ILE A 144 -12.86 1.71 3.06
N GLU A 145 -12.90 2.99 3.40
CA GLU A 145 -12.33 3.55 4.62
C GLU A 145 -13.47 4.01 5.52
N HIS A 146 -13.38 3.70 6.81
CA HIS A 146 -14.37 4.12 7.79
C HIS A 146 -13.68 4.79 8.99
N LYS A 147 -14.06 6.02 9.31
CA LYS A 147 -13.59 6.75 10.49
C LYS A 147 -14.26 6.22 11.75
N LEU A 148 -13.47 5.82 12.73
CA LEU A 148 -13.95 5.29 14.02
C LEU A 148 -14.25 6.39 15.04
N GLY A 149 -13.73 7.60 14.80
CA GLY A 149 -13.83 8.76 15.68
C GLY A 149 -12.47 9.40 15.93
N GLY A 150 -12.48 10.72 16.21
CA GLY A 150 -11.24 11.49 16.28
C GLY A 150 -10.43 11.36 14.98
N GLN A 151 -9.19 10.97 15.12
CA GLN A 151 -8.27 10.80 13.99
C GLN A 151 -8.20 9.36 13.46
N LEU A 152 -8.78 8.38 14.17
CA LEU A 152 -8.68 6.97 13.83
C LEU A 152 -9.59 6.58 12.67
N PHE A 153 -9.07 5.71 11.79
CA PHE A 153 -9.85 5.06 10.74
C PHE A 153 -9.40 3.60 10.54
N ILE A 154 -10.31 2.81 9.98
CA ILE A 154 -10.02 1.48 9.46
C ILE A 154 -10.31 1.45 7.97
N LYS A 155 -9.65 0.54 7.24
CA LYS A 155 -9.94 0.28 5.83
C LYS A 155 -9.96 -1.21 5.52
N GLY A 156 -10.73 -1.56 4.47
CA GLY A 156 -10.65 -2.81 3.77
C GLY A 156 -10.40 -2.53 2.28
N GLU A 157 -9.48 -3.23 1.66
CA GLU A 157 -9.05 -2.96 0.28
C GLU A 157 -8.75 -4.27 -0.45
N TYR A 158 -9.20 -4.36 -1.68
CA TYR A 158 -8.77 -5.38 -2.64
C TYR A 158 -7.82 -4.76 -3.65
N ARG A 159 -6.74 -5.49 -4.00
CA ARG A 159 -5.67 -5.05 -4.90
C ARG A 159 -5.40 -6.10 -5.94
N TYR A 160 -5.14 -5.62 -7.13
CA TYR A 160 -4.60 -6.39 -8.24
C TYR A 160 -3.32 -5.72 -8.72
N SER A 161 -2.26 -6.50 -8.83
CA SER A 161 -0.99 -6.03 -9.39
C SER A 161 -0.60 -6.92 -10.56
N ASN A 162 -0.16 -6.27 -11.64
CA ASN A 162 0.39 -6.94 -12.81
C ASN A 162 1.86 -6.51 -12.93
N TYR A 163 2.75 -7.48 -12.83
CA TYR A 163 4.19 -7.29 -12.95
C TYR A 163 4.69 -7.72 -14.32
N GLU A 164 5.85 -7.19 -14.72
CA GLU A 164 6.59 -7.69 -15.88
C GLU A 164 6.82 -9.21 -15.73
N ALA A 165 6.88 -9.94 -16.85
CA ALA A 165 6.94 -11.41 -16.91
C ALA A 165 5.61 -12.15 -16.65
N GLY A 166 4.45 -11.46 -16.66
CA GLY A 166 3.14 -12.11 -16.59
C GLY A 166 2.77 -12.69 -15.22
N VAL A 167 3.36 -12.14 -14.16
CA VAL A 167 3.00 -12.49 -12.78
C VAL A 167 1.84 -11.60 -12.32
N GLU A 168 0.74 -12.23 -11.94
CA GLU A 168 -0.44 -11.57 -11.39
C GLU A 168 -0.52 -11.78 -9.88
N ARG A 169 -0.90 -10.74 -9.14
CA ARG A 169 -0.98 -10.80 -7.69
C ARG A 169 -2.29 -10.21 -7.19
N HIS A 170 -3.00 -11.00 -6.39
CA HIS A 170 -4.27 -10.64 -5.79
C HIS A 170 -4.10 -10.52 -4.27
N GLN A 171 -4.55 -9.41 -3.69
CA GLN A 171 -4.38 -9.15 -2.27
C GLN A 171 -5.69 -8.64 -1.67
N ILE A 172 -6.02 -9.13 -0.47
CA ILE A 172 -7.07 -8.59 0.40
C ILE A 172 -6.39 -8.01 1.62
N VAL A 173 -6.62 -6.73 1.90
CA VAL A 173 -5.86 -5.97 2.88
C VAL A 173 -6.81 -5.26 3.84
N GLY A 174 -6.49 -5.35 5.11
CA GLY A 174 -7.04 -4.50 6.16
C GLY A 174 -6.02 -3.46 6.62
N GLY A 175 -6.48 -2.29 7.02
CA GLY A 175 -5.62 -1.24 7.56
C GLY A 175 -6.24 -0.56 8.77
N LEU A 176 -5.38 -0.12 9.68
CA LEU A 176 -5.71 0.77 10.80
C LEU A 176 -4.81 1.99 10.71
N GLY A 177 -5.38 3.18 10.75
CA GLY A 177 -4.60 4.40 10.57
C GLY A 177 -5.11 5.60 11.36
N ILE A 178 -4.32 6.65 11.25
CA ILE A 178 -4.61 7.97 11.82
C ILE A 178 -4.56 9.02 10.70
N ARG A 179 -5.46 10.01 10.79
CA ARG A 179 -5.56 11.15 9.89
C ARG A 179 -5.40 12.45 10.67
N PHE A 180 -4.53 13.33 10.20
CA PHE A 180 -4.19 14.62 10.81
C PHE A 180 -4.85 15.78 10.09
#